data_569cba154d7d7f217f7a78fdad454b71
#
_entry.id   569cba154d7d7f217f7a78fdad454b71
#
_cell.length_a   1.000
_cell.length_b   1.000
_cell.length_c   1.000
_cell.angle_alpha   90.00
_cell.angle_beta   90.00
_cell.angle_gamma   90.00
#
_symmetry.space_group_name_H-M   'P 1'
#
loop_
_entity.id
_entity.type
_entity.pdbx_description
1 polymer ?
#
loop_
_entity_poly.entity_id
_entity_poly.type
_entity_poly.pdbx_seq_one_letter_code
_entity_poly.pdbx_strand_id
1 'polypeptide(L)'
;DIKRFVMSNLKDEKSSPQYQLQKYYPKIYASIKGKQFDVMQDCVIENLNHGIDQGFYRKNIEVTFISRIYFSGMMSIKDKDLFPLNDYSMNTLMNHFLEYHLRGICTEKGIKQLENQLENNQ
;
A
#
# COMPACT_ATOMS: atom_id res chain seq x y z
N ASP A 1 -5.52 7.10 6.70
CA ASP A 1 -5.80 6.10 5.68
C ASP A 1 -4.57 5.90 4.79
N ILE A 2 -4.06 4.67 4.76
CA ILE A 2 -2.84 4.33 4.00
C ILE A 2 -3.03 4.62 2.51
N LYS A 3 -4.19 4.25 1.94
CA LYS A 3 -4.48 4.49 0.53
C LYS A 3 -4.41 5.98 0.21
N ARG A 4 -5.03 6.82 1.02
CA ARG A 4 -5.04 8.27 0.81
C ARG A 4 -3.63 8.84 0.89
N PHE A 5 -2.85 8.40 1.86
CA PHE A 5 -1.45 8.83 2.02
C PHE A 5 -0.64 8.49 0.78
N VAL A 6 -0.73 7.25 0.29
CA VAL A 6 0.02 6.80 -0.88
C VAL A 6 -0.41 7.56 -2.12
N MET A 7 -1.72 7.74 -2.33
CA MET A 7 -2.22 8.46 -3.51
C MET A 7 -1.77 9.91 -3.53
N SER A 8 -1.70 10.57 -2.37
CA SER A 8 -1.23 11.96 -2.31
C SER A 8 0.23 12.09 -2.72
N ASN A 9 1.03 11.04 -2.51
CA ASN A 9 2.46 11.05 -2.86
C ASN A 9 2.73 10.66 -4.31
N LEU A 10 1.71 10.21 -5.05
CA LEU A 10 1.87 9.76 -6.44
C LEU A 10 1.51 10.82 -7.46
N LYS A 11 0.98 11.96 -7.05
CA LYS A 11 0.59 13.00 -7.99
C LYS A 11 1.81 13.64 -8.63
N ASP A 12 1.79 13.68 -9.95
CA ASP A 12 2.71 14.47 -10.77
C ASP A 12 4.19 14.23 -10.43
N GLU A 13 4.67 13.05 -10.76
CA GLU A 13 5.99 12.54 -10.38
C GLU A 13 7.16 13.46 -10.72
N LYS A 14 7.18 14.07 -11.91
CA LYS A 14 8.34 14.86 -12.37
C LYS A 14 8.42 16.25 -11.76
N SER A 15 7.30 16.84 -11.40
CA SER A 15 7.26 18.14 -10.76
C SER A 15 7.10 18.05 -9.25
N SER A 16 6.96 16.83 -8.70
CA SER A 16 6.77 16.64 -7.27
C SER A 16 8.02 17.05 -6.48
N PRO A 17 7.84 17.58 -5.26
CA PRO A 17 8.98 17.81 -4.36
C PRO A 17 9.82 16.57 -4.11
N GLN A 18 9.19 15.38 -4.08
CA GLN A 18 9.91 14.11 -3.88
C GLN A 18 10.84 13.81 -5.03
N TYR A 19 10.39 14.00 -6.28
CA TYR A 19 11.25 13.79 -7.45
C TYR A 19 12.45 14.73 -7.43
N GLN A 20 12.21 16.01 -7.14
CA GLN A 20 13.26 17.02 -7.05
C GLN A 20 14.26 16.68 -5.97
N LEU A 21 13.77 16.24 -4.82
CA LEU A 21 14.61 15.87 -3.68
C LEU A 21 15.49 14.66 -4.03
N GLN A 22 14.93 13.65 -4.66
CA GLN A 22 15.67 12.45 -5.08
C GLN A 22 16.79 12.81 -6.05
N LYS A 23 16.49 13.69 -7.02
CA LYS A 23 17.44 14.05 -8.06
C LYS A 23 18.61 14.88 -7.52
N TYR A 24 18.32 15.88 -6.69
CA TYR A 24 19.32 16.85 -6.25
C TYR A 24 19.89 16.59 -4.87
N TYR A 25 19.17 15.84 -4.03
CA TYR A 25 19.57 15.56 -2.65
C TYR A 25 19.32 14.10 -2.30
N PRO A 26 20.04 13.16 -2.96
CA PRO A 26 19.72 11.73 -2.82
C PRO A 26 19.90 11.19 -1.40
N LYS A 27 20.85 11.73 -0.62
CA LYS A 27 21.05 11.26 0.76
C LYS A 27 19.90 11.69 1.67
N ILE A 28 19.42 12.91 1.50
CA ILE A 28 18.25 13.41 2.25
C ILE A 28 17.00 12.64 1.84
N TYR A 29 16.84 12.41 0.54
CA TYR A 29 15.71 11.61 0.04
C TYR A 29 15.70 10.21 0.64
N ALA A 30 16.86 9.54 0.68
CA ALA A 30 16.97 8.19 1.24
C ALA A 30 16.60 8.18 2.72
N SER A 31 17.03 9.19 3.48
CA SER A 31 16.71 9.31 4.90
C SER A 31 15.20 9.50 5.11
N ILE A 32 14.57 10.38 4.33
CA ILE A 32 13.13 10.62 4.42
C ILE A 32 12.35 9.38 4.03
N LYS A 33 12.78 8.69 2.97
CA LYS A 33 12.13 7.47 2.50
C LYS A 33 12.20 6.38 3.56
N GLY A 34 13.35 6.25 4.25
CA GLY A 34 13.48 5.30 5.36
C GLY A 34 12.52 5.60 6.49
N LYS A 35 12.34 6.88 6.83
CA LYS A 35 11.38 7.29 7.86
C LYS A 35 9.94 7.02 7.42
N GLN A 36 9.63 7.27 6.16
CA GLN A 36 8.30 6.96 5.61
C GLN A 36 8.02 5.47 5.66
N PHE A 37 9.01 4.65 5.35
CA PHE A 37 8.88 3.20 5.45
C PHE A 37 8.58 2.79 6.89
N ASP A 38 9.34 3.32 7.87
CA ASP A 38 9.15 2.98 9.28
C ASP A 38 7.73 3.34 9.75
N VAL A 39 7.26 4.53 9.42
CA VAL A 39 5.91 4.97 9.77
C VAL A 39 4.85 4.10 9.12
N MET A 40 5.00 3.81 7.84
CA MET A 40 4.07 2.95 7.12
C MET A 40 4.05 1.54 7.70
N GLN A 41 5.23 0.99 8.02
CA GLN A 41 5.35 -0.35 8.58
C GLN A 41 4.61 -0.44 9.91
N ASP A 42 4.83 0.52 10.81
CA ASP A 42 4.15 0.54 12.10
C ASP A 42 2.64 0.60 11.94
N CYS A 43 2.16 1.43 11.04
CA CYS A 43 0.74 1.58 10.76
C CYS A 43 0.12 0.28 10.21
N VAL A 44 0.82 -0.38 9.28
CA VAL A 44 0.34 -1.63 8.67
C VAL A 44 0.35 -2.75 9.71
N ILE A 45 1.40 -2.85 10.53
CA ILE A 45 1.49 -3.88 11.58
C ILE A 45 0.36 -3.71 12.58
N GLU A 46 0.08 -2.48 13.01
CA GLU A 46 -1.02 -2.20 13.91
C GLU A 46 -2.37 -2.61 13.30
N ASN A 47 -2.58 -2.29 12.04
CA ASN A 47 -3.79 -2.70 11.31
C ASN A 47 -3.91 -4.22 11.21
N LEU A 48 -2.80 -4.91 10.90
CA LEU A 48 -2.81 -6.37 10.79
C LEU A 48 -3.15 -7.01 12.13
N ASN A 49 -2.52 -6.56 13.22
CA ASN A 49 -2.78 -7.10 14.55
C ASN A 49 -4.23 -6.86 14.98
N HIS A 50 -4.74 -5.67 14.71
CA HIS A 50 -6.14 -5.34 15.02
C HIS A 50 -7.10 -6.23 14.23
N GLY A 51 -6.84 -6.44 12.94
CA GLY A 51 -7.67 -7.30 12.10
C GLY A 51 -7.61 -8.77 12.50
N ILE A 52 -6.43 -9.24 12.96
CA ILE A 52 -6.30 -10.61 13.52
C ILE A 52 -7.14 -10.73 14.78
N ASP A 53 -7.06 -9.76 15.69
CA ASP A 53 -7.82 -9.78 16.94
C ASP A 53 -9.32 -9.79 16.70
N GLN A 54 -9.77 -9.10 15.66
CA GLN A 54 -11.19 -9.05 15.30
C GLN A 54 -11.64 -10.23 14.44
N GLY A 55 -10.72 -11.12 14.05
CA GLY A 55 -11.02 -12.28 13.24
C GLY A 55 -11.18 -12.02 11.76
N PHE A 56 -10.80 -10.85 11.26
CA PHE A 56 -10.85 -10.52 9.84
C PHE A 56 -9.66 -11.06 9.07
N TYR A 57 -8.47 -11.12 9.70
CA TYR A 57 -7.25 -11.65 9.09
C TYR A 57 -6.86 -12.97 9.73
N ARG A 58 -6.19 -13.82 8.95
CA ARG A 58 -5.76 -15.15 9.41
C ARG A 58 -4.73 -15.01 10.53
N LYS A 59 -4.83 -15.89 11.53
CA LYS A 59 -3.89 -15.90 12.66
C LYS A 59 -2.50 -16.42 12.28
N ASN A 60 -2.40 -17.16 11.19
CA ASN A 60 -1.16 -17.82 10.78
C ASN A 60 -0.34 -17.00 9.79
N ILE A 61 -0.54 -15.69 9.72
CA ILE A 61 0.31 -14.83 8.90
C ILE A 61 1.48 -14.30 9.74
N GLU A 62 2.63 -14.10 9.08
CA GLU A 62 3.78 -13.47 9.71
C GLU A 62 3.67 -11.97 9.45
N VAL A 63 3.32 -11.21 10.49
CA VAL A 63 2.89 -9.83 10.38
C VAL A 63 3.99 -8.92 9.80
N THR A 64 5.23 -9.10 10.25
CA THR A 64 6.33 -8.28 9.75
C THR A 64 6.59 -8.56 8.27
N PHE A 65 6.57 -9.83 7.87
CA PHE A 65 6.74 -10.19 6.46
C PHE A 65 5.63 -9.58 5.60
N ILE A 66 4.38 -9.74 6.04
CA ILE A 66 3.23 -9.20 5.30
C ILE A 66 3.32 -7.69 5.16
N SER A 67 3.74 -6.98 6.20
CA SER A 67 3.88 -5.52 6.12
C SER A 67 4.95 -5.10 5.11
N ARG A 68 6.03 -5.86 5.02
CA ARG A 68 7.12 -5.57 4.08
C ARG A 68 6.72 -5.89 2.65
N ILE A 69 6.02 -7.01 2.43
CA ILE A 69 5.48 -7.35 1.10
C ILE A 69 4.45 -6.30 0.66
N TYR A 70 3.62 -5.84 1.58
CA TYR A 70 2.68 -4.76 1.27
C TYR A 70 3.42 -3.50 0.80
N PHE A 71 4.45 -3.08 1.53
CA PHE A 71 5.25 -1.92 1.15
C PHE A 71 5.91 -2.13 -0.21
N SER A 72 6.51 -3.31 -0.43
CA SER A 72 7.15 -3.66 -1.70
C SER A 72 6.16 -3.60 -2.86
N GLY A 73 4.96 -4.14 -2.67
CA GLY A 73 3.91 -4.09 -3.68
C GLY A 73 3.47 -2.66 -3.99
N MET A 74 3.34 -1.84 -2.96
CA MET A 74 3.01 -0.43 -3.13
C MET A 74 4.05 0.31 -3.95
N MET A 75 5.33 -0.02 -3.76
CA MET A 75 6.40 0.55 -4.58
C MET A 75 6.36 0.03 -6.01
N SER A 76 6.04 -1.25 -6.18
CA SER A 76 6.00 -1.89 -7.50
C SER A 76 4.91 -1.33 -8.40
N ILE A 77 3.73 -1.02 -7.86
CA ILE A 77 2.65 -0.46 -8.69
C ILE A 77 2.94 0.95 -9.19
N LYS A 78 3.94 1.62 -8.61
CA LYS A 78 4.41 2.92 -9.08
C LYS A 78 5.41 2.82 -10.22
N ASP A 79 5.93 1.63 -10.49
CA ASP A 79 6.93 1.41 -11.52
C ASP A 79 6.27 1.49 -12.90
N LYS A 80 6.61 2.51 -13.65
CA LYS A 80 6.00 2.76 -14.96
C LYS A 80 6.40 1.75 -16.02
N ASP A 81 7.52 1.07 -15.84
CA ASP A 81 7.95 0.02 -16.76
C ASP A 81 7.10 -1.23 -16.57
N LEU A 82 6.70 -1.52 -15.31
CA LEU A 82 5.82 -2.65 -15.02
C LEU A 82 4.36 -2.32 -15.28
N PHE A 83 3.95 -1.11 -14.92
CA PHE A 83 2.54 -0.68 -15.00
C PHE A 83 2.46 0.69 -15.69
N PRO A 84 2.50 0.72 -17.03
CA PRO A 84 2.45 2.00 -17.75
C PRO A 84 1.14 2.74 -17.49
N LEU A 85 1.25 4.03 -17.21
CA LEU A 85 0.06 4.86 -16.88
C LEU A 85 -0.89 5.04 -18.05
N ASN A 86 -0.44 4.77 -19.29
CA ASN A 86 -1.32 4.77 -20.45
C ASN A 86 -2.31 3.61 -20.41
N ASP A 87 -1.93 2.48 -19.78
CA ASP A 87 -2.76 1.29 -19.71
C ASP A 87 -3.56 1.20 -18.41
N TYR A 88 -3.05 1.83 -17.33
CA TYR A 88 -3.61 1.71 -15.99
C TYR A 88 -3.71 3.08 -15.33
N SER A 89 -4.88 3.42 -14.78
CA SER A 89 -4.94 4.56 -13.87
C SER A 89 -4.37 4.15 -12.52
N MET A 90 -3.81 5.10 -11.79
CA MET A 90 -3.24 4.82 -10.47
C MET A 90 -4.30 4.30 -9.49
N ASN A 91 -5.52 4.85 -9.58
CA ASN A 91 -6.62 4.39 -8.75
C ASN A 91 -6.96 2.92 -9.02
N THR A 92 -6.96 2.51 -10.28
CA THR A 92 -7.20 1.11 -10.67
C THR A 92 -6.11 0.20 -10.14
N LEU A 93 -4.83 0.60 -10.30
CA LEU A 93 -3.70 -0.18 -9.78
C LEU A 93 -3.80 -0.35 -8.26
N MET A 94 -4.13 0.73 -7.55
CA MET A 94 -4.26 0.69 -6.10
C MET A 94 -5.38 -0.28 -5.68
N ASN A 95 -6.52 -0.19 -6.34
CA ASN A 95 -7.66 -1.04 -6.01
C ASN A 95 -7.37 -2.51 -6.28
N HIS A 96 -6.72 -2.82 -7.41
CA HIS A 96 -6.33 -4.19 -7.72
C HIS A 96 -5.32 -4.73 -6.69
N PHE A 97 -4.33 -3.93 -6.33
CA PHE A 97 -3.33 -4.37 -5.37
C PHE A 97 -3.95 -4.61 -3.99
N LEU A 98 -4.78 -3.69 -3.51
CA LEU A 98 -5.42 -3.84 -2.20
C LEU A 98 -6.33 -5.07 -2.16
N GLU A 99 -7.12 -5.28 -3.21
CA GLU A 99 -7.98 -6.46 -3.26
C GLU A 99 -7.17 -7.75 -3.27
N TYR A 100 -6.14 -7.81 -4.10
CA TYR A 100 -5.24 -8.97 -4.15
C TYR A 100 -4.60 -9.24 -2.78
N HIS A 101 -4.07 -8.20 -2.15
CA HIS A 101 -3.41 -8.31 -0.85
C HIS A 101 -4.38 -8.78 0.23
N LEU A 102 -5.55 -8.16 0.31
CA LEU A 102 -6.54 -8.49 1.34
C LEU A 102 -7.09 -9.91 1.17
N ARG A 103 -7.34 -10.34 -0.06
CA ARG A 103 -7.81 -11.71 -0.29
C ARG A 103 -6.79 -12.76 0.13
N GLY A 104 -5.50 -12.40 0.14
CA GLY A 104 -4.44 -13.30 0.57
C GLY A 104 -4.34 -13.49 2.08
N ILE A 105 -4.83 -12.53 2.86
CA ILE A 105 -4.68 -12.54 4.31
C ILE A 105 -5.98 -12.65 5.09
N CYS A 106 -7.13 -12.50 4.44
CA CYS A 106 -8.44 -12.51 5.11
C CYS A 106 -8.93 -13.90 5.45
N THR A 107 -9.67 -13.99 6.56
CA THR A 107 -10.54 -15.13 6.87
C THR A 107 -11.82 -15.05 6.04
N GLU A 108 -12.70 -16.06 6.13
CA GLU A 108 -14.02 -15.98 5.51
C GLU A 108 -14.79 -14.75 5.97
N LYS A 109 -14.72 -14.44 7.26
CA LYS A 109 -15.35 -13.23 7.81
C LYS A 109 -14.76 -11.97 7.17
N GLY A 110 -13.44 -11.92 7.01
CA GLY A 110 -12.77 -10.80 6.38
C GLY A 110 -13.13 -10.66 4.91
N ILE A 111 -13.24 -11.77 4.19
CA ILE A 111 -13.65 -11.76 2.77
C ILE A 111 -15.06 -11.21 2.62
N LYS A 112 -15.98 -11.63 3.48
CA LYS A 112 -17.36 -11.09 3.44
C LYS A 112 -17.38 -9.58 3.67
N GLN A 113 -16.60 -9.11 4.61
CA GLN A 113 -16.50 -7.68 4.88
C GLN A 113 -15.92 -6.93 3.69
N LEU A 114 -14.88 -7.48 3.07
CA LEU A 114 -14.27 -6.90 1.88
C LEU A 114 -15.27 -6.82 0.72
N GLU A 115 -16.01 -7.88 0.45
CA GLU A 115 -16.99 -7.92 -0.62
C GLU A 115 -18.12 -6.93 -0.39
N ASN A 116 -18.59 -6.79 0.87
CA ASN A 116 -19.58 -5.81 1.22
C ASN A 116 -19.09 -4.38 0.94
N GLN A 117 -17.84 -4.10 1.27
CA GLN A 117 -17.26 -2.78 1.00
C GLN A 117 -17.11 -2.52 -0.49
N LEU A 118 -16.73 -3.52 -1.27
CA LEU A 118 -16.61 -3.38 -2.73
C LEU A 118 -17.99 -3.12 -3.37
N GLU A 119 -19.04 -3.80 -2.92
CA GLU A 119 -20.41 -3.56 -3.40
C GLU A 119 -20.88 -2.15 -3.06
N ASN A 120 -20.60 -1.68 -1.86
CA ASN A 120 -21.07 -0.37 -1.40
C ASN A 120 -20.33 0.79 -2.09
N ASN A 121 -19.17 0.53 -2.70
CA ASN A 121 -18.35 1.55 -3.36
C ASN A 121 -18.50 1.55 -4.89
N GLN A 122 -19.41 0.75 -5.41
CA GLN A 122 -19.72 0.72 -6.85
C GLN A 122 -20.73 1.79 -7.22
#